data_1361d18c5271c1a053fb7ad84bbffccb
#
_entry.id   1361d18c5271c1a053fb7ad84bbffccb
#
_cell.length_a   1.000
_cell.length_b   1.000
_cell.length_c   1.000
_cell.angle_alpha   90.00
_cell.angle_beta   90.00
_cell.angle_gamma   90.00
#
_symmetry.space_group_name_H-M   'P 1'
#
loop_
_entity.id
_entity.type
_entity.pdbx_description
1 polymer ?
#
loop_
_entity_poly.entity_id
_entity_poly.type
_entity_poly.pdbx_seq_one_letter_code
_entity_poly.pdbx_strand_id
1 'polypeptide(L)'
;MLKPQHLLTLTAVVRTGSFVIAARELGYTASAISQQVSALEKATGLVLFEWEAHGVRATAAAHRLVDLSVPVLAAMDDLGHQVRRLATGATARLRLGSFPTAGVRLVPPALSALTSAHPRAQVQLEEGEPEELVAALHAGDLDVALVYEYGLSPRQWSDGLACHQLVREDLVLLRARDSGLSPRLAGLSQARWITSREGTAGALSLARLCAAAGFEAVVAFRSNDYDVVRELVSAGLGVAVVPGLGHSPGDSVEATRLAQRLAFRRVMALHRHENTNPLLDTMIRALRGAVPADEPYAHAARDEQPD
;
A
#
# COMPACT_ATOMS: atom_id res chain seq x y z
N MET A 1 -3.84 -19.79 -29.62
CA MET A 1 -2.95 -18.77 -29.03
C MET A 1 -3.80 -17.85 -28.17
N LEU A 2 -3.38 -17.58 -26.93
CA LEU A 2 -4.06 -16.67 -26.02
C LEU A 2 -3.94 -15.23 -26.54
N LYS A 3 -5.06 -14.48 -26.51
CA LYS A 3 -5.09 -13.07 -26.90
C LYS A 3 -5.22 -12.21 -25.64
N PRO A 4 -4.41 -11.15 -25.49
CA PRO A 4 -4.48 -10.26 -24.33
C PRO A 4 -5.89 -9.70 -24.08
N GLN A 5 -6.59 -9.34 -25.16
CA GLN A 5 -7.97 -8.86 -25.07
C GLN A 5 -8.91 -9.84 -24.36
N HIS A 6 -8.73 -11.16 -24.60
CA HIS A 6 -9.54 -12.18 -23.95
C HIS A 6 -9.19 -12.33 -22.47
N LEU A 7 -7.94 -12.07 -22.06
CA LEU A 7 -7.51 -12.07 -20.67
C LEU A 7 -8.08 -10.86 -19.92
N LEU A 8 -8.09 -9.67 -20.54
CA LEU A 8 -8.76 -8.48 -20.00
C LEU A 8 -10.26 -8.73 -19.79
N THR A 9 -10.90 -9.35 -20.77
CA THR A 9 -12.31 -9.72 -20.68
C THR A 9 -12.56 -10.70 -19.54
N LEU A 10 -11.74 -11.75 -19.40
CA LEU A 10 -11.83 -12.70 -18.30
C LEU A 10 -11.74 -11.99 -16.96
N THR A 11 -10.74 -11.13 -16.76
CA THR A 11 -10.52 -10.37 -15.51
C THR A 11 -11.74 -9.50 -15.16
N ALA A 12 -12.29 -8.79 -16.16
CA ALA A 12 -13.47 -7.95 -15.94
C ALA A 12 -14.70 -8.77 -15.57
N VAL A 13 -14.95 -9.91 -16.24
CA VAL A 13 -16.11 -10.76 -15.93
C VAL A 13 -15.95 -11.44 -14.55
N VAL A 14 -14.77 -11.91 -14.20
CA VAL A 14 -14.51 -12.50 -12.86
C VAL A 14 -14.77 -11.48 -11.75
N ARG A 15 -14.29 -10.23 -11.93
CA ARG A 15 -14.47 -9.16 -10.96
C ARG A 15 -15.93 -8.70 -10.82
N THR A 16 -16.66 -8.59 -11.93
CA THR A 16 -18.03 -8.04 -11.94
C THR A 16 -19.12 -9.10 -11.72
N GLY A 17 -18.81 -10.37 -11.93
CA GLY A 17 -19.80 -11.46 -11.93
C GLY A 17 -20.84 -11.37 -13.06
N SER A 18 -20.64 -10.50 -14.08
CA SER A 18 -21.63 -10.20 -15.09
C SER A 18 -21.03 -9.84 -16.44
N PHE A 19 -21.42 -10.56 -17.48
CA PHE A 19 -21.06 -10.24 -18.87
C PHE A 19 -21.54 -8.84 -19.29
N VAL A 20 -22.72 -8.43 -18.81
CA VAL A 20 -23.32 -7.13 -19.16
C VAL A 20 -22.53 -5.97 -18.53
N ILE A 21 -22.15 -6.10 -17.26
CA ILE A 21 -21.38 -5.07 -16.55
C ILE A 21 -19.98 -5.00 -17.14
N ALA A 22 -19.29 -6.13 -17.33
CA ALA A 22 -17.99 -6.20 -17.96
C ALA A 22 -17.99 -5.60 -19.38
N ALA A 23 -19.04 -5.86 -20.17
CA ALA A 23 -19.22 -5.28 -21.50
C ALA A 23 -19.27 -3.74 -21.46
N ARG A 24 -20.02 -3.17 -20.53
CA ARG A 24 -20.14 -1.72 -20.36
C ARG A 24 -18.80 -1.09 -19.97
N GLU A 25 -18.07 -1.69 -19.04
CA GLU A 25 -16.76 -1.20 -18.61
C GLU A 25 -15.70 -1.24 -19.72
N LEU A 26 -15.71 -2.30 -20.53
CA LEU A 26 -14.73 -2.49 -21.60
C LEU A 26 -15.14 -1.85 -22.94
N GLY A 27 -16.31 -1.23 -23.01
CA GLY A 27 -16.81 -0.59 -24.24
C GLY A 27 -17.25 -1.60 -25.33
N TYR A 28 -17.69 -2.81 -24.92
CA TYR A 28 -18.15 -3.86 -25.82
C TYR A 28 -19.65 -4.16 -25.65
N THR A 29 -20.19 -5.01 -26.53
CA THR A 29 -21.50 -5.62 -26.34
C THR A 29 -21.38 -6.89 -25.47
N ALA A 30 -22.46 -7.26 -24.76
CA ALA A 30 -22.48 -8.49 -23.99
C ALA A 30 -22.22 -9.74 -24.86
N SER A 31 -22.69 -9.74 -26.11
CA SER A 31 -22.42 -10.82 -27.04
C SER A 31 -20.94 -10.91 -27.44
N ALA A 32 -20.26 -9.77 -27.59
CA ALA A 32 -18.81 -9.75 -27.87
C ALA A 32 -18.01 -10.30 -26.70
N ILE A 33 -18.36 -9.92 -25.46
CA ILE A 33 -17.75 -10.47 -24.24
C ILE A 33 -17.94 -11.99 -24.18
N SER A 34 -19.19 -12.48 -24.42
CA SER A 34 -19.48 -13.92 -24.44
C SER A 34 -18.64 -14.67 -25.50
N GLN A 35 -18.51 -14.11 -26.70
CA GLN A 35 -17.67 -14.68 -27.74
C GLN A 35 -16.19 -14.71 -27.38
N GLN A 36 -15.67 -13.66 -26.73
CA GLN A 36 -14.28 -13.61 -26.28
C GLN A 36 -14.00 -14.64 -25.19
N VAL A 37 -14.91 -14.80 -24.22
CA VAL A 37 -14.83 -15.85 -23.19
C VAL A 37 -14.87 -17.23 -23.82
N SER A 38 -15.83 -17.52 -24.69
CA SER A 38 -15.92 -18.80 -25.38
C SER A 38 -14.68 -19.12 -26.23
N ALA A 39 -14.10 -18.09 -26.89
CA ALA A 39 -12.84 -18.24 -27.60
C ALA A 39 -11.66 -18.55 -26.67
N LEU A 40 -11.65 -17.98 -25.47
CA LEU A 40 -10.64 -18.26 -24.45
C LEU A 40 -10.78 -19.67 -23.91
N GLU A 41 -11.99 -20.11 -23.57
CA GLU A 41 -12.28 -21.48 -23.13
C GLU A 41 -11.85 -22.51 -24.18
N LYS A 42 -12.19 -22.25 -25.46
CA LYS A 42 -11.73 -23.11 -26.58
C LYS A 42 -10.23 -23.13 -26.72
N ALA A 43 -9.54 -22.00 -26.52
CA ALA A 43 -8.09 -21.90 -26.66
C ALA A 43 -7.33 -22.58 -25.52
N THR A 44 -7.91 -22.62 -24.31
CA THR A 44 -7.31 -23.19 -23.11
C THR A 44 -7.78 -24.63 -22.81
N GLY A 45 -8.92 -25.03 -23.35
CA GLY A 45 -9.60 -26.28 -23.00
C GLY A 45 -10.22 -26.27 -21.60
N LEU A 46 -10.35 -25.09 -20.96
CA LEU A 46 -10.90 -24.93 -19.63
C LEU A 46 -12.34 -24.44 -19.68
N VAL A 47 -13.17 -24.86 -18.72
CA VAL A 47 -14.45 -24.24 -18.43
C VAL A 47 -14.18 -23.12 -17.41
N LEU A 48 -14.42 -21.87 -17.83
CA LEU A 48 -14.09 -20.71 -17.00
C LEU A 48 -15.31 -20.19 -16.24
N PHE A 49 -16.53 -20.40 -16.78
CA PHE A 49 -17.76 -19.92 -16.15
C PHE A 49 -18.85 -20.99 -16.14
N GLU A 50 -19.63 -21.01 -15.06
CA GLU A 50 -20.86 -21.78 -14.90
C GLU A 50 -22.05 -20.84 -14.91
N TRP A 51 -23.12 -21.24 -15.62
CA TRP A 51 -24.35 -20.45 -15.71
C TRP A 51 -25.23 -20.68 -14.50
N GLU A 52 -25.67 -19.62 -13.87
CA GLU A 52 -26.59 -19.63 -12.75
C GLU A 52 -27.87 -18.85 -13.09
N ALA A 53 -28.93 -19.01 -12.28
CA ALA A 53 -30.24 -18.38 -12.52
C ALA A 53 -30.17 -16.84 -12.57
N HIS A 54 -29.17 -16.23 -11.96
CA HIS A 54 -29.01 -14.78 -11.85
C HIS A 54 -27.66 -14.24 -12.34
N GLY A 55 -26.95 -15.00 -13.19
CA GLY A 55 -25.66 -14.53 -13.73
C GLY A 55 -24.70 -15.65 -14.06
N VAL A 56 -23.42 -15.39 -13.91
CA VAL A 56 -22.36 -16.36 -14.13
C VAL A 56 -21.44 -16.44 -12.92
N ARG A 57 -21.06 -17.65 -12.58
CA ARG A 57 -20.08 -17.93 -11.52
C ARG A 57 -18.74 -18.33 -12.14
N ALA A 58 -17.69 -17.65 -11.73
CA ALA A 58 -16.34 -18.01 -12.14
C ALA A 58 -15.88 -19.32 -11.46
N THR A 59 -15.25 -20.21 -12.24
CA THR A 59 -14.67 -21.44 -11.74
C THR A 59 -13.31 -21.19 -11.07
N ALA A 60 -12.80 -22.16 -10.32
CA ALA A 60 -11.44 -22.10 -9.77
C ALA A 60 -10.38 -21.95 -10.90
N ALA A 61 -10.63 -22.52 -12.09
CA ALA A 61 -9.78 -22.37 -13.25
C ALA A 61 -9.78 -20.91 -13.77
N ALA A 62 -10.94 -20.24 -13.75
CA ALA A 62 -11.03 -18.82 -14.13
C ALA A 62 -10.21 -17.94 -13.19
N HIS A 63 -10.36 -18.09 -11.88
CA HIS A 63 -9.57 -17.36 -10.90
C HIS A 63 -8.06 -17.59 -11.10
N ARG A 64 -7.67 -18.85 -11.24
CA ARG A 64 -6.26 -19.18 -11.49
C ARG A 64 -5.71 -18.59 -12.78
N LEU A 65 -6.51 -18.59 -13.86
CA LEU A 65 -6.10 -17.98 -15.13
C LEU A 65 -6.02 -16.45 -15.03
N VAL A 66 -6.89 -15.80 -14.25
CA VAL A 66 -6.76 -14.37 -13.91
C VAL A 66 -5.41 -14.12 -13.23
N ASP A 67 -5.07 -14.84 -12.16
CA ASP A 67 -3.79 -14.67 -11.45
C ASP A 67 -2.60 -14.81 -12.40
N LEU A 68 -2.61 -15.81 -13.28
CA LEU A 68 -1.54 -16.01 -14.27
C LEU A 68 -1.51 -14.94 -15.36
N SER A 69 -2.63 -14.27 -15.65
CA SER A 69 -2.70 -13.24 -16.69
C SER A 69 -2.25 -11.86 -16.21
N VAL A 70 -2.32 -11.58 -14.91
CA VAL A 70 -1.94 -10.28 -14.33
C VAL A 70 -0.53 -9.84 -14.78
N PRO A 71 0.55 -10.63 -14.61
CA PRO A 71 1.89 -10.20 -15.01
C PRO A 71 2.03 -10.00 -16.52
N VAL A 72 1.32 -10.77 -17.33
CA VAL A 72 1.34 -10.65 -18.80
C VAL A 72 0.69 -9.34 -19.23
N LEU A 73 -0.47 -8.99 -18.66
CA LEU A 73 -1.17 -7.75 -18.98
C LEU A 73 -0.35 -6.53 -18.53
N ALA A 74 0.27 -6.60 -17.36
CA ALA A 74 1.17 -5.56 -16.86
C ALA A 74 2.38 -5.34 -17.79
N ALA A 75 3.04 -6.42 -18.26
CA ALA A 75 4.14 -6.32 -19.20
C ALA A 75 3.72 -5.70 -20.55
N MET A 76 2.49 -5.97 -21.01
CA MET A 76 1.96 -5.34 -22.22
C MET A 76 1.66 -3.86 -22.05
N ASP A 77 1.18 -3.43 -20.89
CA ASP A 77 0.98 -2.01 -20.60
C ASP A 77 2.33 -1.28 -20.54
N ASP A 78 3.35 -1.87 -19.90
CA ASP A 78 4.72 -1.34 -19.90
C ASP A 78 5.29 -1.21 -21.31
N LEU A 79 5.09 -2.21 -22.19
CA LEU A 79 5.47 -2.10 -23.60
C LEU A 79 4.75 -0.94 -24.30
N GLY A 80 3.45 -0.80 -24.08
CA GLY A 80 2.67 0.31 -24.61
C GLY A 80 3.20 1.68 -24.18
N HIS A 81 3.63 1.80 -22.91
CA HIS A 81 4.30 3.01 -22.41
C HIS A 81 5.62 3.27 -23.11
N GLN A 82 6.47 2.26 -23.31
CA GLN A 82 7.75 2.40 -24.03
C GLN A 82 7.54 2.82 -25.49
N VAL A 83 6.59 2.19 -26.20
CA VAL A 83 6.24 2.54 -27.58
C VAL A 83 5.77 3.98 -27.69
N ARG A 84 4.92 4.45 -26.79
CA ARG A 84 4.49 5.87 -26.75
C ARG A 84 5.67 6.81 -26.54
N ARG A 85 6.64 6.44 -25.71
CA ARG A 85 7.87 7.23 -25.50
C ARG A 85 8.73 7.33 -26.75
N LEU A 86 8.90 6.23 -27.49
CA LEU A 86 9.62 6.21 -28.76
C LEU A 86 8.94 7.08 -29.81
N ALA A 87 7.61 7.05 -29.87
CA ALA A 87 6.82 7.77 -30.87
C ALA A 87 6.76 9.28 -30.66
N THR A 88 6.82 9.75 -29.40
CA THR A 88 6.51 11.15 -29.08
C THR A 88 7.69 11.94 -28.52
N GLY A 89 8.85 11.32 -28.30
CA GLY A 89 9.94 11.95 -27.53
C GLY A 89 9.47 12.36 -26.13
N ALA A 90 8.46 11.66 -25.61
CA ALA A 90 7.56 12.13 -24.60
C ALA A 90 8.16 12.09 -23.21
N THR A 91 7.65 12.97 -22.42
CA THR A 91 7.69 13.09 -20.99
C THR A 91 7.54 11.74 -20.31
N ALA A 92 8.53 11.32 -19.56
CA ALA A 92 8.44 10.09 -18.78
C ALA A 92 7.36 10.26 -17.71
N ARG A 93 6.45 9.29 -17.58
CA ARG A 93 5.38 9.27 -16.58
C ARG A 93 5.70 8.22 -15.54
N LEU A 94 5.45 8.54 -14.27
CA LEU A 94 5.57 7.61 -13.14
C LEU A 94 4.26 7.61 -12.34
N ARG A 95 3.75 6.44 -12.01
CA ARG A 95 2.58 6.24 -11.15
C ARG A 95 3.05 5.74 -9.79
N LEU A 96 2.87 6.58 -8.78
CA LEU A 96 3.30 6.34 -7.41
C LEU A 96 2.10 6.09 -6.52
N GLY A 97 2.08 4.98 -5.82
CA GLY A 97 1.14 4.70 -4.73
C GLY A 97 1.75 5.04 -3.38
N SER A 98 0.99 5.60 -2.46
CA SER A 98 1.47 5.93 -1.12
C SER A 98 0.35 5.83 -0.09
N PHE A 99 0.68 5.58 1.16
CA PHE A 99 -0.22 5.68 2.29
C PHE A 99 -0.07 7.05 2.99
N PRO A 100 -1.05 7.51 3.77
CA PRO A 100 -1.13 8.91 4.25
C PRO A 100 0.16 9.45 4.88
N THR A 101 0.77 8.78 5.85
CA THR A 101 1.97 9.31 6.53
C THR A 101 3.18 9.42 5.62
N ALA A 102 3.40 8.50 4.70
CA ALA A 102 4.46 8.61 3.70
C ALA A 102 4.11 9.69 2.67
N GLY A 103 2.84 9.80 2.30
CA GLY A 103 2.33 10.86 1.43
C GLY A 103 2.64 12.26 1.94
N VAL A 104 2.56 12.47 3.26
CA VAL A 104 2.87 13.76 3.90
C VAL A 104 4.38 13.97 4.09
N ARG A 105 5.11 12.94 4.51
CA ARG A 105 6.49 13.10 5.00
C ARG A 105 7.58 12.78 3.97
N LEU A 106 7.37 11.78 3.11
CA LEU A 106 8.38 11.28 2.19
C LEU A 106 8.13 11.71 0.74
N VAL A 107 6.86 11.68 0.32
CA VAL A 107 6.51 11.92 -1.09
C VAL A 107 6.83 13.35 -1.55
N PRO A 108 6.48 14.44 -0.85
CA PRO A 108 6.74 15.79 -1.35
C PRO A 108 8.22 16.09 -1.60
N PRO A 109 9.16 15.83 -0.65
CA PRO A 109 10.58 16.06 -0.91
C PRO A 109 11.13 15.14 -2.00
N ALA A 110 10.66 13.88 -2.11
CA ALA A 110 11.06 12.97 -3.17
C ALA A 110 10.60 13.46 -4.55
N LEU A 111 9.37 13.93 -4.67
CA LEU A 111 8.84 14.51 -5.91
C LEU A 111 9.58 15.80 -6.30
N SER A 112 9.92 16.65 -5.33
CA SER A 112 10.74 17.85 -5.58
C SER A 112 12.10 17.47 -6.16
N ALA A 113 12.78 16.48 -5.59
CA ALA A 113 14.07 16.00 -6.11
C ALA A 113 13.92 15.38 -7.50
N LEU A 114 12.89 14.55 -7.73
CA LEU A 114 12.61 13.93 -9.02
C LEU A 114 12.34 14.99 -10.10
N THR A 115 11.48 15.97 -9.84
CA THR A 115 11.12 17.01 -10.82
C THR A 115 12.28 17.96 -11.09
N SER A 116 13.17 18.19 -10.11
CA SER A 116 14.40 18.94 -10.32
C SER A 116 15.36 18.21 -11.28
N ALA A 117 15.50 16.89 -11.14
CA ALA A 117 16.32 16.06 -12.02
C ALA A 117 15.68 15.82 -13.39
N HIS A 118 14.37 15.77 -13.45
CA HIS A 118 13.57 15.51 -14.66
C HIS A 118 12.42 16.51 -14.81
N PRO A 119 12.69 17.76 -15.24
CA PRO A 119 11.68 18.85 -15.27
C PRO A 119 10.44 18.58 -16.13
N ARG A 120 10.53 17.62 -17.04
CA ARG A 120 9.40 17.19 -17.90
C ARG A 120 8.72 15.92 -17.42
N ALA A 121 9.14 15.34 -16.29
CA ALA A 121 8.49 14.16 -15.74
C ALA A 121 7.06 14.47 -15.30
N GLN A 122 6.16 13.55 -15.58
CA GLN A 122 4.78 13.59 -15.06
C GLN A 122 4.64 12.51 -13.99
N VAL A 123 4.19 12.89 -12.81
CA VAL A 123 3.92 11.94 -11.73
C VAL A 123 2.45 11.97 -11.40
N GLN A 124 1.87 10.79 -11.28
CA GLN A 124 0.56 10.58 -10.68
C GLN A 124 0.76 9.97 -9.31
N LEU A 125 0.03 10.48 -8.32
CA LEU A 125 0.04 9.96 -6.96
C LEU A 125 -1.36 9.42 -6.64
N GLU A 126 -1.40 8.20 -6.12
CA GLU A 126 -2.59 7.56 -5.60
C GLU A 126 -2.38 7.21 -4.12
N GLU A 127 -3.42 7.43 -3.30
CA GLU A 127 -3.40 7.04 -1.90
C GLU A 127 -4.15 5.72 -1.71
N GLY A 128 -3.56 4.81 -0.90
CA GLY A 128 -4.17 3.53 -0.59
C GLY A 128 -3.46 2.80 0.54
N GLU A 129 -4.07 1.74 1.02
CA GLU A 129 -3.46 0.83 1.99
C GLU A 129 -2.54 -0.19 1.28
N PRO A 130 -1.57 -0.80 1.98
CA PRO A 130 -0.59 -1.68 1.36
C PRO A 130 -1.15 -2.78 0.46
N GLU A 131 -2.28 -3.39 0.85
CA GLU A 131 -2.92 -4.44 0.07
C GLU A 131 -3.42 -3.93 -1.30
N GLU A 132 -4.05 -2.76 -1.30
CA GLU A 132 -4.59 -2.11 -2.49
C GLU A 132 -3.44 -1.69 -3.43
N LEU A 133 -2.39 -1.09 -2.85
CA LEU A 133 -1.23 -0.63 -3.61
C LEU A 133 -0.43 -1.79 -4.22
N VAL A 134 -0.29 -2.91 -3.50
CA VAL A 134 0.36 -4.12 -4.02
C VAL A 134 -0.46 -4.74 -5.15
N ALA A 135 -1.78 -4.79 -5.01
CA ALA A 135 -2.66 -5.26 -6.09
C ALA A 135 -2.52 -4.39 -7.34
N ALA A 136 -2.47 -3.05 -7.19
CA ALA A 136 -2.26 -2.11 -8.29
C ALA A 136 -0.87 -2.23 -8.95
N LEU A 137 0.20 -2.54 -8.16
CA LEU A 137 1.51 -2.87 -8.72
C LEU A 137 1.46 -4.12 -9.61
N HIS A 138 0.82 -5.18 -9.14
CA HIS A 138 0.68 -6.42 -9.93
C HIS A 138 -0.15 -6.21 -11.18
N ALA A 139 -1.20 -5.41 -11.11
CA ALA A 139 -2.04 -5.06 -12.26
C ALA A 139 -1.32 -4.17 -13.28
N GLY A 140 -0.16 -3.57 -12.91
CA GLY A 140 0.52 -2.60 -13.76
C GLY A 140 -0.06 -1.18 -13.67
N ASP A 141 -0.99 -0.93 -12.76
CA ASP A 141 -1.59 0.38 -12.55
C ASP A 141 -0.65 1.34 -11.81
N LEU A 142 0.29 0.81 -11.04
CA LEU A 142 1.36 1.56 -10.38
C LEU A 142 2.74 1.11 -10.85
N ASP A 143 3.69 2.04 -10.84
CA ASP A 143 5.11 1.80 -11.10
C ASP A 143 5.89 1.57 -9.81
N VAL A 144 5.56 2.33 -8.76
CA VAL A 144 6.14 2.24 -7.42
C VAL A 144 5.01 2.34 -6.39
N ALA A 145 5.09 1.55 -5.33
CA ALA A 145 4.20 1.67 -4.18
C ALA A 145 5.00 1.82 -2.89
N LEU A 146 4.66 2.81 -2.09
CA LEU A 146 5.11 2.89 -0.71
C LEU A 146 4.18 2.04 0.15
N VAL A 147 4.77 1.12 0.89
CA VAL A 147 4.04 0.22 1.78
C VAL A 147 4.70 0.17 3.15
N TYR A 148 4.02 -0.43 4.11
CA TYR A 148 4.57 -0.56 5.44
C TYR A 148 4.26 -1.92 6.07
N GLU A 149 5.09 -2.29 7.04
CA GLU A 149 4.83 -3.40 7.96
C GLU A 149 5.19 -3.02 9.39
N TYR A 150 4.52 -3.61 10.35
CA TYR A 150 4.85 -3.47 11.76
C TYR A 150 5.68 -4.66 12.22
N GLY A 151 6.68 -4.42 13.10
CA GLY A 151 7.50 -5.50 13.65
C GLY A 151 6.69 -6.58 14.38
N LEU A 152 5.55 -6.20 14.97
CA LEU A 152 4.61 -7.13 15.59
C LEU A 152 3.61 -7.75 14.60
N SER A 153 3.56 -7.28 13.37
CA SER A 153 2.71 -7.82 12.30
C SER A 153 3.48 -7.79 10.98
N PRO A 154 4.54 -8.61 10.87
CA PRO A 154 5.37 -8.66 9.67
C PRO A 154 4.55 -9.17 8.49
N ARG A 155 4.92 -8.73 7.29
CA ARG A 155 4.31 -9.12 6.03
C ARG A 155 5.35 -9.74 5.11
N GLN A 156 4.90 -10.69 4.31
CA GLN A 156 5.68 -11.18 3.17
C GLN A 156 5.13 -10.53 1.91
N TRP A 157 6.00 -9.94 1.14
CA TRP A 157 5.67 -9.41 -0.17
C TRP A 157 5.86 -10.50 -1.22
N SER A 158 5.08 -10.49 -2.29
CA SER A 158 5.13 -11.52 -3.33
C SER A 158 6.46 -11.54 -4.07
N ASP A 159 6.89 -12.72 -4.50
CA ASP A 159 8.19 -12.97 -5.14
C ASP A 159 8.47 -12.17 -6.44
N GLY A 160 7.42 -11.62 -7.09
CA GLY A 160 7.56 -10.78 -8.29
C GLY A 160 7.89 -9.32 -8.02
N LEU A 161 8.09 -8.90 -6.77
CA LEU A 161 8.33 -7.50 -6.38
C LEU A 161 9.72 -7.31 -5.80
N ALA A 162 10.43 -6.31 -6.31
CA ALA A 162 11.62 -5.78 -5.67
C ALA A 162 11.22 -4.92 -4.47
N CYS A 163 11.94 -5.06 -3.36
CA CYS A 163 11.66 -4.35 -2.11
C CYS A 163 12.86 -3.51 -1.68
N HIS A 164 12.64 -2.23 -1.48
CA HIS A 164 13.65 -1.28 -1.01
C HIS A 164 13.19 -0.71 0.34
N GLN A 165 13.85 -1.08 1.41
CA GLN A 165 13.58 -0.47 2.72
C GLN A 165 14.02 0.99 2.68
N LEU A 166 13.14 1.91 3.10
CA LEU A 166 13.39 3.36 3.13
C LEU A 166 13.62 3.85 4.55
N VAL A 167 12.72 3.52 5.45
CA VAL A 167 12.68 4.02 6.82
C VAL A 167 12.38 2.89 7.78
N ARG A 168 13.03 2.91 8.93
CA ARG A 168 12.58 2.22 10.13
C ARG A 168 12.19 3.27 11.15
N GLU A 169 10.96 3.25 11.60
CA GLU A 169 10.42 4.19 12.58
C GLU A 169 10.02 3.48 13.86
N ASP A 170 10.30 4.14 14.97
CA ASP A 170 9.85 3.66 16.27
C ASP A 170 8.36 3.91 16.44
N LEU A 171 7.69 3.07 17.21
CA LEU A 171 6.36 3.37 17.71
C LEU A 171 6.48 4.23 18.96
N VAL A 172 5.67 5.29 19.01
CA VAL A 172 5.66 6.24 20.12
C VAL A 172 4.30 6.23 20.83
N LEU A 173 4.35 6.25 22.15
CA LEU A 173 3.19 6.42 23.00
C LEU A 173 2.89 7.93 23.12
N LEU A 174 1.69 8.32 22.74
CA LEU A 174 1.17 9.68 22.91
C LEU A 174 0.28 9.77 24.14
N ARG A 175 0.50 10.79 24.95
CA ARG A 175 -0.29 11.14 26.13
C ARG A 175 -0.51 12.64 26.18
N ALA A 176 -1.64 13.10 26.73
CA ALA A 176 -1.79 14.52 27.00
C ALA A 176 -0.72 14.98 28.00
N ARG A 177 -0.14 16.16 27.75
CA ARG A 177 0.76 16.80 28.69
C ARG A 177 0.02 16.99 30.01
N ASP A 178 0.71 16.83 31.11
CA ASP A 178 0.16 16.99 32.46
C ASP A 178 -0.98 16.02 32.86
N SER A 179 -1.18 14.96 32.04
CA SER A 179 -2.19 13.92 32.34
C SER A 179 -1.88 13.08 33.56
N GLY A 180 -0.65 13.10 34.07
CA GLY A 180 -0.19 12.21 35.15
C GLY A 180 -0.14 10.73 34.78
N LEU A 181 -0.45 10.37 33.53
CA LEU A 181 -0.44 8.99 33.05
C LEU A 181 0.99 8.45 32.92
N SER A 182 1.17 7.16 33.13
CA SER A 182 2.46 6.48 33.04
C SER A 182 3.05 6.63 31.62
N PRO A 183 4.38 6.92 31.49
CA PRO A 183 5.08 6.84 30.21
C PRO A 183 5.39 5.39 29.78
N ARG A 184 5.05 4.41 30.59
CA ARG A 184 5.27 3.00 30.33
C ARG A 184 3.96 2.28 30.06
N LEU A 185 3.94 1.42 29.05
CA LEU A 185 2.75 0.70 28.60
C LEU A 185 2.06 -0.08 29.72
N ALA A 186 2.84 -0.78 30.57
CA ALA A 186 2.32 -1.57 31.68
C ALA A 186 1.50 -0.76 32.71
N GLY A 187 1.74 0.55 32.82
CA GLY A 187 0.98 1.44 33.72
C GLY A 187 -0.31 1.99 33.12
N LEU A 188 -0.71 1.54 31.91
CA LEU A 188 -1.85 2.08 31.15
C LEU A 188 -2.99 1.06 30.95
N SER A 189 -3.05 0.03 31.79
CA SER A 189 -4.08 -1.01 31.73
C SER A 189 -5.50 -0.48 31.87
N GLN A 190 -5.68 0.64 32.60
CA GLN A 190 -6.98 1.30 32.81
C GLN A 190 -7.21 2.52 31.90
N ALA A 191 -6.24 2.83 31.03
CA ALA A 191 -6.35 3.96 30.12
C ALA A 191 -7.33 3.65 28.99
N ARG A 192 -7.99 4.70 28.49
CA ARG A 192 -8.78 4.62 27.25
C ARG A 192 -7.82 4.76 26.07
N TRP A 193 -7.98 3.90 25.08
CA TRP A 193 -7.09 3.85 23.91
C TRP A 193 -7.74 4.45 22.67
N ILE A 194 -6.92 5.16 21.91
CA ILE A 194 -7.23 5.66 20.58
C ILE A 194 -6.34 4.89 19.61
N THR A 195 -6.92 4.26 18.61
CA THR A 195 -6.17 3.42 17.65
C THR A 195 -6.75 3.51 16.25
N SER A 196 -6.10 2.91 15.27
CA SER A 196 -6.59 2.78 13.90
C SER A 196 -7.83 1.89 13.82
N ARG A 197 -8.45 1.85 12.63
CA ARG A 197 -9.64 1.03 12.37
C ARG A 197 -9.35 -0.44 12.64
N GLU A 198 -10.38 -1.16 13.03
CA GLU A 198 -10.31 -2.61 13.21
C GLU A 198 -9.86 -3.31 11.93
N GLY A 199 -9.12 -4.41 12.06
CA GLY A 199 -8.54 -5.13 10.92
C GLY A 199 -7.24 -4.55 10.37
N THR A 200 -6.85 -3.32 10.76
CA THR A 200 -5.59 -2.73 10.31
C THR A 200 -4.38 -3.30 11.06
N ALA A 201 -3.21 -3.29 10.42
CA ALA A 201 -1.95 -3.73 11.04
C ALA A 201 -1.58 -2.87 12.27
N GLY A 202 -1.95 -1.59 12.30
CA GLY A 202 -1.75 -0.70 13.45
C GLY A 202 -2.58 -1.12 14.66
N ALA A 203 -3.88 -1.41 14.47
CA ALA A 203 -4.75 -1.89 15.55
C ALA A 203 -4.27 -3.25 16.10
N LEU A 204 -3.87 -4.17 15.22
CA LEU A 204 -3.32 -5.46 15.62
C LEU A 204 -2.01 -5.31 16.38
N SER A 205 -1.14 -4.40 15.94
CA SER A 205 0.13 -4.09 16.61
C SER A 205 -0.10 -3.57 18.03
N LEU A 206 -1.06 -2.63 18.21
CA LEU A 206 -1.44 -2.15 19.55
C LEU A 206 -1.94 -3.29 20.44
N ALA A 207 -2.85 -4.13 19.92
CA ALA A 207 -3.40 -5.25 20.69
C ALA A 207 -2.28 -6.20 21.18
N ARG A 208 -1.31 -6.52 20.32
CA ARG A 208 -0.15 -7.36 20.66
C ARG A 208 0.79 -6.69 21.68
N LEU A 209 1.00 -5.37 21.57
CA LEU A 209 1.78 -4.61 22.54
C LEU A 209 1.14 -4.64 23.92
N CYS A 210 -0.16 -4.41 24.01
CA CYS A 210 -0.90 -4.43 25.26
C CYS A 210 -0.95 -5.84 25.88
N ALA A 211 -1.20 -6.86 25.07
CA ALA A 211 -1.16 -8.25 25.49
C ALA A 211 0.22 -8.65 26.05
N ALA A 212 1.31 -8.24 25.41
CA ALA A 212 2.67 -8.45 25.89
C ALA A 212 2.96 -7.68 27.19
N ALA A 213 2.22 -6.60 27.46
CA ALA A 213 2.29 -5.85 28.74
C ALA A 213 1.30 -6.39 29.80
N GLY A 214 0.55 -7.48 29.52
CA GLY A 214 -0.33 -8.17 30.45
C GLY A 214 -1.73 -7.63 30.55
N PHE A 215 -2.23 -6.86 29.57
CA PHE A 215 -3.60 -6.32 29.57
C PHE A 215 -4.19 -6.24 28.17
N GLU A 216 -5.50 -6.06 28.09
CA GLU A 216 -6.24 -5.76 26.87
C GLU A 216 -6.57 -4.27 26.78
N ALA A 217 -6.40 -3.65 25.62
CA ALA A 217 -6.65 -2.24 25.42
C ALA A 217 -8.15 -1.93 25.40
N VAL A 218 -8.63 -1.04 26.28
CA VAL A 218 -9.99 -0.50 26.24
C VAL A 218 -10.06 0.57 25.16
N VAL A 219 -10.40 0.18 23.92
CA VAL A 219 -10.46 1.09 22.77
C VAL A 219 -11.71 1.95 22.83
N ALA A 220 -11.52 3.27 22.96
CA ALA A 220 -12.58 4.27 23.01
C ALA A 220 -12.84 4.93 21.64
N PHE A 221 -11.79 5.15 20.85
CA PHE A 221 -11.88 5.84 19.57
C PHE A 221 -11.03 5.15 18.51
N ARG A 222 -11.47 5.24 17.25
CA ARG A 222 -10.74 4.70 16.10
C ARG A 222 -10.62 5.74 14.98
N SER A 223 -9.38 6.00 14.54
CA SER A 223 -9.09 6.84 13.38
C SER A 223 -7.81 6.39 12.71
N ASN A 224 -7.76 6.41 11.36
CA ASN A 224 -6.52 6.24 10.59
C ASN A 224 -5.80 7.58 10.36
N ASP A 225 -6.45 8.69 10.70
CA ASP A 225 -5.88 10.03 10.63
C ASP A 225 -5.15 10.36 11.93
N TYR A 226 -3.83 10.49 11.87
CA TYR A 226 -3.00 10.74 13.04
C TYR A 226 -3.13 12.17 13.59
N ASP A 227 -3.57 13.14 12.81
CA ASP A 227 -3.90 14.48 13.33
C ASP A 227 -5.16 14.40 14.20
N VAL A 228 -6.18 13.66 13.78
CA VAL A 228 -7.36 13.37 14.61
C VAL A 228 -6.95 12.64 15.89
N VAL A 229 -6.09 11.62 15.78
CA VAL A 229 -5.59 10.86 16.96
C VAL A 229 -4.89 11.81 17.92
N ARG A 230 -4.00 12.68 17.42
CA ARG A 230 -3.27 13.66 18.24
C ARG A 230 -4.19 14.62 18.95
N GLU A 231 -5.21 15.16 18.26
CA GLU A 231 -6.17 16.10 18.87
C GLU A 231 -7.02 15.42 19.96
N LEU A 232 -7.44 14.17 19.75
CA LEU A 232 -8.15 13.40 20.78
C LEU A 232 -7.26 13.14 22.02
N VAL A 233 -5.96 12.84 21.82
CA VAL A 233 -5.00 12.71 22.92
C VAL A 233 -4.80 14.05 23.63
N SER A 234 -4.60 15.14 22.88
CA SER A 234 -4.45 16.50 23.40
C SER A 234 -5.63 16.92 24.28
N ALA A 235 -6.84 16.54 23.90
CA ALA A 235 -8.06 16.77 24.67
C ALA A 235 -8.20 15.88 25.91
N GLY A 236 -7.23 15.00 26.21
CA GLY A 236 -7.26 14.10 27.38
C GLY A 236 -8.26 12.95 27.24
N LEU A 237 -8.73 12.63 26.02
CA LEU A 237 -9.75 11.61 25.80
C LEU A 237 -9.20 10.19 25.80
N GLY A 238 -7.87 10.04 25.79
CA GLY A 238 -7.19 8.74 25.82
C GLY A 238 -5.71 8.85 25.53
N VAL A 239 -5.08 7.70 25.34
CA VAL A 239 -3.69 7.53 24.90
C VAL A 239 -3.64 6.82 23.56
N ALA A 240 -2.55 6.99 22.80
CA ALA A 240 -2.39 6.33 21.52
C ALA A 240 -0.96 5.82 21.33
N VAL A 241 -0.81 4.80 20.49
CA VAL A 241 0.49 4.41 19.92
C VAL A 241 0.45 4.71 18.44
N VAL A 242 1.39 5.53 17.98
CA VAL A 242 1.52 5.93 16.57
C VAL A 242 2.94 5.67 16.07
N PRO A 243 3.15 5.48 14.76
CA PRO A 243 4.49 5.43 14.18
C PRO A 243 5.14 6.81 14.17
N GLY A 244 6.47 6.88 14.19
CA GLY A 244 7.23 8.12 14.28
C GLY A 244 6.84 9.17 13.24
N LEU A 245 6.71 8.79 11.97
CA LEU A 245 6.27 9.71 10.91
C LEU A 245 4.81 10.20 11.05
N GLY A 246 4.00 9.51 11.85
CA GLY A 246 2.64 9.93 12.20
C GLY A 246 2.59 10.90 13.38
N HIS A 247 3.73 11.17 14.02
CA HIS A 247 3.83 12.12 15.11
C HIS A 247 4.28 13.50 14.60
N SER A 248 3.57 14.53 15.01
CA SER A 248 4.01 15.92 14.83
C SER A 248 4.26 16.52 16.23
N PRO A 249 5.45 17.06 16.50
CA PRO A 249 5.75 17.70 17.78
C PRO A 249 4.75 18.83 18.09
N GLY A 250 4.42 18.98 19.37
CA GLY A 250 3.51 20.04 19.85
C GLY A 250 3.52 20.10 21.37
N ASP A 251 3.05 21.23 21.91
CA ASP A 251 3.14 21.51 23.35
C ASP A 251 2.08 20.78 24.19
N SER A 252 1.00 20.31 23.58
CA SER A 252 -0.13 19.69 24.29
C SER A 252 -0.01 18.17 24.46
N VAL A 253 0.89 17.53 23.72
CA VAL A 253 1.06 16.07 23.71
C VAL A 253 2.50 15.70 24.01
N GLU A 254 2.68 14.74 24.90
CA GLU A 254 3.97 14.10 25.15
C GLU A 254 4.08 12.82 24.34
N ALA A 255 5.20 12.67 23.64
CA ALA A 255 5.56 11.46 22.91
C ALA A 255 6.69 10.73 23.61
N THR A 256 6.52 9.44 23.83
CA THR A 256 7.53 8.58 24.46
C THR A 256 7.79 7.37 23.58
N ARG A 257 9.04 7.16 23.19
CA ARG A 257 9.45 5.96 22.45
C ARG A 257 9.14 4.70 23.23
N LEU A 258 8.55 3.71 22.60
CA LEU A 258 8.32 2.41 23.19
C LEU A 258 9.62 1.58 23.21
N ALA A 259 9.90 0.96 24.37
CA ALA A 259 11.14 0.19 24.60
C ALA A 259 11.09 -1.25 24.06
N GLN A 260 9.92 -1.74 23.67
CA GLN A 260 9.74 -3.11 23.18
C GLN A 260 10.48 -3.31 21.83
N ARG A 261 11.27 -4.39 21.72
CA ARG A 261 12.13 -4.68 20.58
C ARG A 261 11.38 -4.66 19.23
N LEU A 262 10.12 -5.09 19.22
CA LEU A 262 9.28 -5.17 18.01
C LEU A 262 8.34 -3.96 17.84
N ALA A 263 8.47 -2.93 18.68
CA ALA A 263 7.67 -1.70 18.59
C ALA A 263 8.24 -0.76 17.52
N PHE A 264 8.19 -1.19 16.27
CA PHE A 264 8.61 -0.39 15.13
C PHE A 264 7.67 -0.61 13.92
N ARG A 265 7.73 0.32 12.97
CA ARG A 265 7.19 0.17 11.61
C ARG A 265 8.34 0.30 10.60
N ARG A 266 8.35 -0.51 9.55
CA ARG A 266 9.24 -0.33 8.39
C ARG A 266 8.41 0.22 7.23
N VAL A 267 8.97 1.19 6.53
CA VAL A 267 8.43 1.71 5.28
C VAL A 267 9.31 1.25 4.14
N MET A 268 8.71 0.67 3.12
CA MET A 268 9.39 0.16 1.94
C MET A 268 8.81 0.78 0.67
N ALA A 269 9.64 0.87 -0.36
CA ALA A 269 9.21 1.08 -1.74
C ALA A 269 9.25 -0.26 -2.47
N LEU A 270 8.12 -0.64 -3.07
CA LEU A 270 7.99 -1.82 -3.90
C LEU A 270 7.82 -1.44 -5.37
N HIS A 271 8.35 -2.26 -6.26
CA HIS A 271 8.07 -2.23 -7.69
C HIS A 271 8.19 -3.62 -8.29
N ARG A 272 7.61 -3.86 -9.48
CA ARG A 272 7.82 -5.13 -10.18
C ARG A 272 9.29 -5.27 -10.59
N HIS A 273 9.85 -6.47 -10.50
CA HIS A 273 11.23 -6.74 -10.95
C HIS A 273 11.48 -6.33 -12.40
N GLU A 274 10.48 -6.54 -13.27
CA GLU A 274 10.53 -6.26 -14.69
C GLU A 274 10.16 -4.81 -15.04
N ASN A 275 10.02 -3.92 -14.06
CA ASN A 275 9.65 -2.54 -14.31
C ASN A 275 10.78 -1.78 -15.01
N THR A 276 10.52 -1.32 -16.22
CA THR A 276 11.48 -0.61 -17.09
C THR A 276 11.25 0.89 -17.15
N ASN A 277 10.48 1.45 -16.20
CA ASN A 277 10.24 2.88 -16.14
C ASN A 277 11.55 3.64 -15.89
N PRO A 278 11.97 4.58 -16.78
CA PRO A 278 13.25 5.27 -16.67
C PRO A 278 13.36 6.21 -15.47
N LEU A 279 12.25 6.56 -14.84
CA LEU A 279 12.23 7.38 -13.62
C LEU A 279 12.37 6.54 -12.35
N LEU A 280 12.28 5.20 -12.45
CA LEU A 280 12.25 4.29 -11.32
C LEU A 280 13.45 4.48 -10.39
N ASP A 281 14.66 4.32 -10.89
CA ASP A 281 15.88 4.44 -10.09
C ASP A 281 16.04 5.82 -9.46
N THR A 282 15.65 6.86 -10.20
CA THR A 282 15.71 8.23 -9.67
C THR A 282 14.66 8.41 -8.57
N MET A 283 13.47 7.85 -8.73
CA MET A 283 12.43 7.90 -7.69
C MET A 283 12.82 7.15 -6.43
N ILE A 284 13.39 5.94 -6.55
CA ILE A 284 13.87 5.17 -5.38
C ILE A 284 14.98 5.94 -4.64
N ARG A 285 15.95 6.52 -5.37
CA ARG A 285 16.98 7.38 -4.75
C ARG A 285 16.38 8.61 -4.08
N ALA A 286 15.43 9.27 -4.72
CA ALA A 286 14.75 10.45 -4.17
C ALA A 286 13.97 10.11 -2.89
N LEU A 287 13.28 8.97 -2.85
CA LEU A 287 12.59 8.49 -1.66
C LEU A 287 13.55 8.16 -0.51
N ARG A 288 14.69 7.54 -0.79
CA ARG A 288 15.75 7.30 0.23
C ARG A 288 16.29 8.62 0.79
N GLY A 289 16.52 9.62 -0.06
CA GLY A 289 17.00 10.94 0.34
C GLY A 289 15.92 11.82 1.01
N ALA A 290 14.66 11.42 0.94
CA ALA A 290 13.54 12.17 1.52
C ALA A 290 13.33 11.89 3.02
N VAL A 291 14.05 10.92 3.60
CA VAL A 291 13.95 10.60 5.02
C VAL A 291 14.52 11.77 5.82
N PRO A 292 13.73 12.42 6.71
CA PRO A 292 14.21 13.55 7.47
C PRO A 292 15.36 13.13 8.41
N ALA A 293 16.48 13.84 8.35
CA ALA A 293 17.65 13.53 9.19
C ALA A 293 17.40 13.85 10.68
N ASP A 294 16.53 14.82 10.94
CA ASP A 294 16.25 15.33 12.29
C ASP A 294 14.98 14.71 12.91
N GLU A 295 14.40 13.67 12.30
CA GLU A 295 13.22 13.01 12.86
C GLU A 295 13.62 12.10 14.03
N PRO A 296 13.19 12.41 15.28
CA PRO A 296 13.67 11.70 16.47
C PRO A 296 13.25 10.23 16.54
N TYR A 297 12.20 9.86 15.78
CA TYR A 297 11.60 8.53 15.83
C TYR A 297 11.61 7.81 14.48
N ALA A 298 12.28 8.35 13.46
CA ALA A 298 12.39 7.72 12.16
C ALA A 298 13.85 7.77 11.66
N HIS A 299 14.35 6.63 11.22
CA HIS A 299 15.72 6.45 10.82
C HIS A 299 15.78 5.90 9.39
N ALA A 300 16.63 6.51 8.56
CA ALA A 300 16.91 5.97 7.23
C ALA A 300 17.37 4.50 7.35
N ALA A 301 16.91 3.65 6.45
CA ALA A 301 17.40 2.29 6.39
C ALA A 301 18.91 2.33 6.11
N ARG A 302 19.68 1.65 6.95
CA ARG A 302 21.07 1.32 6.60
C ARG A 302 21.00 0.18 5.58
N ASP A 303 21.85 0.21 4.57
CA ASP A 303 22.00 -0.94 3.67
C ASP A 303 22.50 -2.13 4.54
N GLU A 304 21.54 -2.90 5.06
CA GLU A 304 21.84 -4.21 5.64
C GLU A 304 22.15 -5.11 4.46
N GLN A 305 23.40 -5.46 4.27
CA GLN A 305 23.78 -6.59 3.42
C GLN A 305 23.03 -7.81 3.99
N PRO A 306 22.39 -8.61 3.14
CA PRO A 306 21.80 -9.86 3.59
C PRO A 306 22.91 -10.77 4.12
N ASP A 307 22.76 -11.21 5.39
CA ASP A 307 23.53 -12.30 5.96
C ASP A 307 23.24 -13.63 5.25
#